data_f1968d28d5a4c404f14993fa5fb9fd6d
#
_entry.id   f1968d28d5a4c404f14993fa5fb9fd6d
#
_cell.length_a   1.000
_cell.length_b   1.000
_cell.length_c   1.000
_cell.angle_alpha   90.00
_cell.angle_beta   90.00
_cell.angle_gamma   90.00
#
_symmetry.space_group_name_H-M   'P 1'
#
loop_
_entity.id
_entity.type
_entity.pdbx_description
1 polymer ?
#
loop_
_entity_poly.entity_id
_entity_poly.type
_entity_poly.pdbx_seq_one_letter_code
_entity_poly.pdbx_strand_id
1 'polypeptide(L)'
;MSNKPNILMFHVDNVSVGDFGCYGGAYPLGAKTPNIDRFADESLVLTNYNVEAQCTPSRSALMTGRHPVRTGCITALPGSGLVAWEVTIADKLKALGYRNACYGKWHCGEDEGRLPTDKGFDYWYGLHGTWDVAMWPDDKWFKNENFAPEHMVESSGKGDMRNVKVLDREVRRNVDLEFLEKAGRWMEDAKASDQPFFIYFNHSNVHFPVLPRAEYQD
;
A
#
# COMPACT_ATOMS: atom_id res chain seq x y z
N MET A 1 -3.56 25.47 15.79
CA MET A 1 -3.30 24.03 15.56
C MET A 1 -4.61 23.33 15.28
N SER A 2 -4.67 22.58 14.20
CA SER A 2 -5.85 21.75 13.88
C SER A 2 -6.10 20.77 15.03
N ASN A 3 -7.37 20.68 15.50
CA ASN A 3 -7.74 19.71 16.53
C ASN A 3 -7.97 18.29 15.95
N LYS A 4 -7.60 18.09 14.69
CA LYS A 4 -7.77 16.84 13.96
C LYS A 4 -6.52 15.97 14.09
N PRO A 5 -6.65 14.67 14.41
CA PRO A 5 -5.50 13.78 14.52
C PRO A 5 -4.88 13.53 13.15
N ASN A 6 -3.57 13.33 13.11
CA ASN A 6 -2.90 12.74 11.95
C ASN A 6 -3.24 11.26 11.89
N ILE A 7 -3.38 10.73 10.67
CA ILE A 7 -3.76 9.34 10.42
C ILE A 7 -2.68 8.67 9.58
N LEU A 8 -2.04 7.64 10.14
CA LEU A 8 -1.14 6.76 9.42
C LEU A 8 -1.77 5.36 9.38
N MET A 9 -2.18 4.95 8.19
CA MET A 9 -2.70 3.61 7.93
C MET A 9 -1.57 2.76 7.35
N PHE A 10 -0.98 1.90 8.18
CA PHE A 10 0.08 0.98 7.77
C PHE A 10 -0.54 -0.36 7.34
N HIS A 11 -0.42 -0.69 6.06
CA HIS A 11 -1.02 -1.88 5.47
C HIS A 11 0.06 -2.82 4.97
N VAL A 12 0.03 -4.05 5.43
CA VAL A 12 0.89 -5.15 4.97
C VAL A 12 0.09 -6.13 4.14
N ASP A 13 0.71 -6.70 3.12
CA ASP A 13 0.09 -7.64 2.18
C ASP A 13 0.72 -9.02 2.33
N ASN A 14 -0.14 -10.06 2.42
CA ASN A 14 0.21 -11.46 2.65
C ASN A 14 0.85 -11.75 4.01
N VAL A 15 0.49 -10.99 5.04
CA VAL A 15 0.85 -11.30 6.42
C VAL A 15 -0.38 -11.81 7.16
N SER A 16 -0.27 -12.96 7.82
CA SER A 16 -1.35 -13.54 8.62
C SER A 16 -1.28 -13.07 10.07
N VAL A 17 -2.38 -13.25 10.79
CA VAL A 17 -2.43 -12.98 12.22
C VAL A 17 -1.40 -13.83 12.98
N GLY A 18 -1.10 -15.04 12.48
CA GLY A 18 -0.09 -15.93 13.05
C GLY A 18 1.36 -15.50 12.84
N ASP A 19 1.62 -14.46 12.05
CA ASP A 19 2.97 -13.94 11.83
C ASP A 19 3.37 -12.85 12.85
N PHE A 20 2.42 -12.38 13.66
CA PHE A 20 2.65 -11.33 14.66
C PHE A 20 2.71 -11.90 16.08
N GLY A 21 3.72 -11.49 16.84
CA GLY A 21 3.90 -11.89 18.24
C GLY A 21 2.74 -11.48 19.14
N CYS A 22 2.19 -10.27 18.96
CA CYS A 22 1.06 -9.75 19.73
C CYS A 22 -0.24 -10.54 19.59
N TYR A 23 -0.35 -11.39 18.58
CA TYR A 23 -1.47 -12.34 18.44
C TYR A 23 -1.12 -13.76 18.87
N GLY A 24 0.03 -13.95 19.55
CA GLY A 24 0.53 -15.27 19.92
C GLY A 24 1.17 -16.04 18.76
N GLY A 25 1.39 -15.36 17.63
CA GLY A 25 2.10 -15.89 16.46
C GLY A 25 3.62 -15.85 16.61
N ALA A 26 4.32 -15.79 15.50
CA ALA A 26 5.77 -15.91 15.43
C ALA A 26 6.30 -17.30 15.85
N TYR A 27 5.45 -18.16 16.29
CA TYR A 27 5.74 -19.56 16.61
C TYR A 27 4.92 -20.44 15.66
N PRO A 28 5.49 -21.34 14.84
CA PRO A 28 6.81 -21.98 14.98
C PRO A 28 7.90 -21.40 14.09
N LEU A 29 7.65 -20.35 13.29
CA LEU A 29 8.58 -19.88 12.27
C LEU A 29 9.72 -18.98 12.81
N GLY A 30 9.68 -18.65 14.09
CA GLY A 30 10.74 -17.91 14.76
C GLY A 30 10.85 -16.43 14.40
N ALA A 31 9.96 -15.90 13.55
CA ALA A 31 9.94 -14.49 13.20
C ALA A 31 9.53 -13.65 14.41
N LYS A 32 10.32 -12.64 14.76
CA LYS A 32 10.04 -11.73 15.88
C LYS A 32 9.51 -10.42 15.35
N THR A 33 8.44 -9.89 15.97
CA THR A 33 7.84 -8.60 15.62
C THR A 33 7.89 -7.60 16.79
N PRO A 34 9.07 -7.35 17.40
CA PRO A 34 9.16 -6.67 18.69
C PRO A 34 8.65 -5.22 18.66
N ASN A 35 8.73 -4.54 17.53
CA ASN A 35 8.22 -3.18 17.40
C ASN A 35 6.69 -3.16 17.28
N ILE A 36 6.11 -4.12 16.57
CA ILE A 36 4.65 -4.28 16.45
C ILE A 36 4.07 -4.74 17.78
N ASP A 37 4.74 -5.68 18.46
CA ASP A 37 4.31 -6.19 19.74
C ASP A 37 4.27 -5.07 20.79
N ARG A 38 5.33 -4.25 20.87
CA ARG A 38 5.37 -3.08 21.75
C ARG A 38 4.27 -2.06 21.42
N PHE A 39 4.01 -1.83 20.11
CA PHE A 39 2.94 -0.93 19.69
C PHE A 39 1.57 -1.49 20.10
N ALA A 40 1.38 -2.80 20.01
CA ALA A 40 0.14 -3.45 20.43
C ALA A 40 -0.14 -3.31 21.92
N ASP A 41 0.91 -3.33 22.78
CA ASP A 41 0.79 -3.14 24.23
C ASP A 41 0.20 -1.76 24.62
N GLU A 42 0.36 -0.77 23.74
CA GLU A 42 -0.14 0.61 23.92
C GLU A 42 -1.38 0.91 23.09
N SER A 43 -1.97 -0.09 22.43
CA SER A 43 -2.99 0.09 21.40
C SER A 43 -4.22 -0.77 21.62
N LEU A 44 -5.30 -0.46 20.88
CA LEU A 44 -6.45 -1.35 20.76
C LEU A 44 -6.12 -2.48 19.78
N VAL A 45 -6.06 -3.70 20.28
CA VAL A 45 -5.85 -4.91 19.47
C VAL A 45 -7.19 -5.49 19.05
N LEU A 46 -7.40 -5.63 17.74
CA LEU A 46 -8.62 -6.20 17.17
C LEU A 46 -8.43 -7.72 16.98
N THR A 47 -9.12 -8.53 17.78
CA THR A 47 -8.99 -9.99 17.77
C THR A 47 -9.87 -10.68 16.71
N ASN A 48 -10.79 -9.96 16.10
CA ASN A 48 -11.68 -10.46 15.05
C ASN A 48 -11.82 -9.45 13.90
N TYR A 49 -10.68 -9.06 13.34
CA TYR A 49 -10.60 -8.19 12.16
C TYR A 49 -10.39 -9.07 10.93
N ASN A 50 -11.46 -9.33 10.19
CA ASN A 50 -11.41 -10.16 9.00
C ASN A 50 -11.24 -9.29 7.75
N VAL A 51 -10.43 -9.77 6.83
CA VAL A 51 -10.22 -9.18 5.51
C VAL A 51 -10.96 -9.99 4.44
N GLU A 52 -11.02 -9.45 3.23
CA GLU A 52 -11.58 -10.17 2.09
C GLU A 52 -10.57 -11.19 1.53
N ALA A 53 -11.02 -12.02 0.59
CA ALA A 53 -10.25 -13.18 0.12
C ALA A 53 -8.99 -12.85 -0.69
N GLN A 54 -8.87 -11.63 -1.23
CA GLN A 54 -7.76 -11.19 -2.08
C GLN A 54 -7.43 -9.71 -1.82
N CYS A 55 -6.29 -9.25 -2.40
CA CYS A 55 -5.80 -7.88 -2.21
C CYS A 55 -6.76 -6.80 -2.74
N THR A 56 -7.24 -6.86 -3.99
CA THR A 56 -8.17 -5.85 -4.54
C THR A 56 -9.49 -5.79 -3.77
N PRO A 57 -10.17 -6.90 -3.47
CA PRO A 57 -11.35 -6.89 -2.61
C PRO A 57 -11.09 -6.26 -1.24
N SER A 58 -10.02 -6.66 -0.55
CA SER A 58 -9.68 -6.12 0.78
C SER A 58 -9.39 -4.62 0.73
N ARG A 59 -8.60 -4.18 -0.26
CA ARG A 59 -8.24 -2.77 -0.44
C ARG A 59 -9.45 -1.91 -0.79
N SER A 60 -10.32 -2.40 -1.68
CA SER A 60 -11.55 -1.69 -2.04
C SER A 60 -12.50 -1.55 -0.85
N ALA A 61 -12.65 -2.59 -0.05
CA ALA A 61 -13.45 -2.56 1.17
C ALA A 61 -12.86 -1.56 2.19
N LEU A 62 -11.54 -1.59 2.40
CA LEU A 62 -10.83 -0.66 3.27
C LEU A 62 -11.00 0.80 2.82
N MET A 63 -10.87 1.07 1.53
CA MET A 63 -10.99 2.42 0.99
C MET A 63 -12.42 2.96 1.01
N THR A 64 -13.43 2.12 0.84
CA THR A 64 -14.84 2.58 0.66
C THR A 64 -15.75 2.31 1.87
N GLY A 65 -15.33 1.45 2.80
CA GLY A 65 -16.17 0.94 3.88
C GLY A 65 -17.34 0.06 3.37
N ARG A 66 -17.22 -0.49 2.15
CA ARG A 66 -18.26 -1.28 1.49
C ARG A 66 -17.74 -2.67 1.14
N HIS A 67 -18.58 -3.69 1.31
CA HIS A 67 -18.25 -5.03 0.84
C HIS A 67 -17.96 -5.06 -0.67
N PRO A 68 -16.96 -5.83 -1.13
CA PRO A 68 -16.55 -5.90 -2.52
C PRO A 68 -17.65 -6.28 -3.50
N VAL A 69 -18.59 -7.10 -3.07
CA VAL A 69 -19.79 -7.47 -3.86
C VAL A 69 -20.64 -6.25 -4.24
N ARG A 70 -20.57 -5.16 -3.45
CA ARG A 70 -21.31 -3.92 -3.73
C ARG A 70 -20.55 -2.94 -4.61
N THR A 71 -19.23 -3.00 -4.60
CA THR A 71 -18.36 -2.16 -5.45
C THR A 71 -17.99 -2.83 -6.75
N GLY A 72 -18.26 -4.14 -6.90
CA GLY A 72 -17.83 -4.95 -8.03
C GLY A 72 -16.37 -5.42 -7.96
N CYS A 73 -15.63 -5.05 -6.90
CA CYS A 73 -14.21 -5.39 -6.72
C CYS A 73 -14.01 -6.78 -6.11
N ILE A 74 -14.61 -7.81 -6.67
CA ILE A 74 -14.68 -9.16 -6.08
C ILE A 74 -13.44 -10.03 -6.39
N THR A 75 -12.53 -9.56 -7.21
CA THR A 75 -11.34 -10.30 -7.65
C THR A 75 -10.16 -9.35 -7.85
N ALA A 76 -8.95 -9.90 -7.86
CA ALA A 76 -7.69 -9.20 -8.14
C ALA A 76 -7.23 -9.34 -9.61
N LEU A 77 -8.11 -9.76 -10.51
CA LEU A 77 -7.78 -9.91 -11.93
C LEU A 77 -7.52 -8.53 -12.59
N PRO A 78 -6.73 -8.49 -13.67
CA PRO A 78 -6.52 -7.27 -14.45
C PRO A 78 -7.84 -6.59 -14.84
N GLY A 79 -7.89 -5.27 -14.76
CA GLY A 79 -9.10 -4.48 -14.99
C GLY A 79 -10.07 -4.39 -13.81
N SER A 80 -9.84 -5.17 -12.73
CA SER A 80 -10.58 -5.05 -11.47
C SER A 80 -10.27 -3.71 -10.78
N GLY A 81 -11.10 -3.35 -9.80
CA GLY A 81 -10.89 -2.18 -8.95
C GLY A 81 -12.09 -1.26 -8.90
N LEU A 82 -11.96 -0.20 -8.15
CA LEU A 82 -13.01 0.78 -7.91
C LEU A 82 -13.39 1.49 -9.23
N VAL A 83 -14.68 1.68 -9.43
CA VAL A 83 -15.15 2.52 -10.52
C VAL A 83 -14.98 4.00 -10.19
N ALA A 84 -14.96 4.86 -11.23
CA ALA A 84 -14.63 6.27 -11.08
C ALA A 84 -15.52 7.04 -10.08
N TRP A 85 -16.78 6.67 -9.95
CA TRP A 85 -17.75 7.33 -9.04
C TRP A 85 -17.73 6.82 -7.59
N GLU A 86 -17.00 5.75 -7.27
CA GLU A 86 -16.84 5.29 -5.87
C GLU A 86 -16.05 6.31 -5.06
N VAL A 87 -16.57 6.60 -3.88
CA VAL A 87 -15.97 7.56 -2.94
C VAL A 87 -15.14 6.81 -1.90
N THR A 88 -13.92 7.25 -1.68
CA THR A 88 -12.99 6.63 -0.74
C THR A 88 -12.90 7.40 0.58
N ILE A 89 -12.27 6.77 1.59
CA ILE A 89 -11.89 7.45 2.83
C ILE A 89 -10.99 8.65 2.56
N ALA A 90 -10.09 8.57 1.57
CA ALA A 90 -9.20 9.68 1.21
C ALA A 90 -10.00 10.87 0.63
N ASP A 91 -11.02 10.62 -0.21
CA ASP A 91 -11.93 11.69 -0.68
C ASP A 91 -12.62 12.40 0.48
N LYS A 92 -13.10 11.63 1.48
CA LYS A 92 -13.77 12.20 2.65
C LYS A 92 -12.80 12.99 3.53
N LEU A 93 -11.61 12.48 3.77
CA LEU A 93 -10.59 13.19 4.56
C LEU A 93 -10.10 14.45 3.84
N LYS A 94 -9.93 14.41 2.52
CA LYS A 94 -9.60 15.60 1.71
C LYS A 94 -10.65 16.69 1.87
N ALA A 95 -11.92 16.34 1.81
CA ALA A 95 -13.02 17.29 2.04
C ALA A 95 -13.03 17.89 3.45
N LEU A 96 -12.41 17.20 4.41
CA LEU A 96 -12.18 17.68 5.78
C LEU A 96 -10.87 18.46 5.95
N GLY A 97 -10.14 18.73 4.88
CA GLY A 97 -8.90 19.52 4.90
C GLY A 97 -7.64 18.71 5.24
N TYR A 98 -7.70 17.39 5.17
CA TYR A 98 -6.50 16.56 5.28
C TYR A 98 -5.67 16.62 4.01
N ARG A 99 -4.37 16.53 4.18
CA ARG A 99 -3.40 16.31 3.12
C ARG A 99 -3.10 14.82 3.02
N ASN A 100 -3.43 14.20 1.88
CA ASN A 100 -3.46 12.75 1.74
C ASN A 100 -2.33 12.24 0.86
N ALA A 101 -1.61 11.19 1.29
CA ALA A 101 -0.59 10.53 0.49
C ALA A 101 -0.78 8.99 0.48
N CYS A 102 -0.47 8.38 -0.66
CA CYS A 102 -0.43 6.93 -0.83
C CYS A 102 1.00 6.51 -1.17
N TYR A 103 1.53 5.52 -0.46
CA TYR A 103 2.82 4.92 -0.75
C TYR A 103 2.65 3.42 -0.98
N GLY A 104 3.27 2.91 -2.05
CA GLY A 104 3.25 1.51 -2.41
C GLY A 104 2.10 1.08 -3.31
N LYS A 105 1.70 -0.17 -3.18
CA LYS A 105 0.69 -0.84 -4.01
C LYS A 105 -0.68 -0.19 -3.89
N TRP A 106 -1.27 0.19 -5.02
CA TRP A 106 -2.66 0.66 -5.09
C TRP A 106 -3.66 -0.50 -5.26
N HIS A 107 -3.59 -1.17 -6.38
CA HIS A 107 -4.39 -2.33 -6.74
C HIS A 107 -5.92 -2.15 -6.59
N CYS A 108 -6.40 -0.92 -6.80
CA CYS A 108 -7.83 -0.60 -6.78
C CYS A 108 -8.31 0.05 -8.10
N GLY A 109 -7.58 -0.18 -9.19
CA GLY A 109 -7.88 0.32 -10.53
C GLY A 109 -6.69 1.05 -11.14
N GLU A 110 -6.53 0.90 -12.45
CA GLU A 110 -5.35 1.36 -13.21
C GLU A 110 -5.70 2.42 -14.25
N ASP A 111 -6.98 2.54 -14.59
CA ASP A 111 -7.46 3.47 -15.60
C ASP A 111 -7.63 4.89 -15.04
N GLU A 112 -7.75 5.86 -15.93
CA GLU A 112 -8.11 7.23 -15.59
C GLU A 112 -9.41 7.30 -14.76
N GLY A 113 -9.42 8.13 -13.74
CA GLY A 113 -10.51 8.26 -12.77
C GLY A 113 -10.48 7.21 -11.66
N ARG A 114 -9.51 6.28 -11.67
CA ARG A 114 -9.41 5.15 -10.73
C ARG A 114 -8.08 5.12 -9.97
N LEU A 115 -7.14 5.99 -10.30
CA LEU A 115 -5.83 6.11 -9.66
C LEU A 115 -5.94 6.73 -8.26
N PRO A 116 -4.95 6.55 -7.37
CA PRO A 116 -4.97 7.18 -6.05
C PRO A 116 -5.26 8.68 -6.10
N THR A 117 -4.64 9.41 -7.02
CA THR A 117 -4.85 10.86 -7.17
C THR A 117 -6.21 11.23 -7.75
N ASP A 118 -6.93 10.29 -8.35
CA ASP A 118 -8.35 10.44 -8.69
C ASP A 118 -9.29 10.13 -7.52
N LYS A 119 -8.76 9.48 -6.47
CA LYS A 119 -9.48 8.94 -5.32
C LYS A 119 -9.12 9.65 -4.00
N GLY A 120 -8.86 10.94 -4.08
CA GLY A 120 -8.69 11.79 -2.91
C GLY A 120 -7.26 11.90 -2.38
N PHE A 121 -6.29 11.21 -2.93
CA PHE A 121 -4.88 11.42 -2.57
C PHE A 121 -4.28 12.61 -3.32
N ASP A 122 -3.46 13.39 -2.65
CA ASP A 122 -2.74 14.52 -3.22
C ASP A 122 -1.40 14.08 -3.81
N TYR A 123 -0.87 12.96 -3.32
CA TYR A 123 0.38 12.38 -3.76
C TYR A 123 0.32 10.87 -3.76
N TRP A 124 0.95 10.26 -4.74
CA TRP A 124 1.15 8.82 -4.83
C TRP A 124 2.54 8.50 -5.35
N TYR A 125 3.21 7.57 -4.67
CA TYR A 125 4.43 6.94 -5.12
C TYR A 125 4.35 5.45 -4.90
N GLY A 126 4.32 4.64 -5.96
CA GLY A 126 4.08 3.22 -5.79
C GLY A 126 3.96 2.42 -7.08
N LEU A 127 3.02 1.48 -7.06
CA LEU A 127 2.76 0.50 -8.10
C LEU A 127 1.25 0.40 -8.34
N HIS A 128 0.82 0.30 -9.60
CA HIS A 128 -0.61 0.16 -9.94
C HIS A 128 -1.19 -1.15 -9.45
N GLY A 129 -0.60 -2.26 -9.90
CA GLY A 129 -1.03 -3.62 -9.66
C GLY A 129 -0.42 -4.22 -8.41
N THR A 130 0.08 -5.43 -8.53
CA THR A 130 0.61 -6.23 -7.43
C THR A 130 2.10 -6.51 -7.61
N TRP A 131 2.80 -6.82 -6.51
CA TRP A 131 4.25 -7.02 -6.52
C TRP A 131 4.70 -8.26 -7.31
N ASP A 132 3.84 -9.24 -7.50
CA ASP A 132 4.10 -10.46 -8.26
C ASP A 132 4.05 -10.27 -9.79
N VAL A 133 3.58 -9.14 -10.28
CA VAL A 133 3.77 -8.75 -11.70
C VAL A 133 5.19 -8.27 -12.00
N ALA A 134 5.98 -7.98 -10.97
CA ALA A 134 7.41 -7.72 -11.11
C ALA A 134 8.16 -8.99 -11.50
N MET A 135 7.97 -9.42 -12.75
CA MET A 135 8.73 -10.51 -13.34
C MET A 135 9.99 -9.93 -13.98
N TRP A 136 11.13 -10.56 -13.74
CA TRP A 136 12.41 -10.09 -14.24
C TRP A 136 12.86 -10.92 -15.44
N PRO A 137 13.37 -10.28 -16.50
CA PRO A 137 13.75 -10.98 -17.75
C PRO A 137 14.80 -12.08 -17.55
N ASP A 138 15.61 -12.00 -16.50
CA ASP A 138 16.63 -12.99 -16.14
C ASP A 138 16.10 -14.15 -15.29
N ASP A 139 14.83 -14.14 -14.92
CA ASP A 139 14.22 -15.28 -14.25
C ASP A 139 14.10 -16.47 -15.20
N LYS A 140 14.60 -17.63 -14.76
CA LYS A 140 14.56 -18.87 -15.57
C LYS A 140 13.16 -19.30 -16.01
N TRP A 141 12.13 -18.83 -15.33
CA TRP A 141 10.72 -19.07 -15.61
C TRP A 141 10.12 -18.03 -16.55
N PHE A 142 10.83 -16.92 -16.76
CA PHE A 142 10.38 -15.84 -17.60
C PHE A 142 10.88 -16.02 -19.02
N LYS A 143 9.97 -16.28 -19.94
CA LYS A 143 10.32 -16.54 -21.36
C LYS A 143 9.46 -15.74 -22.34
N ASN A 144 8.94 -14.59 -21.90
CA ASN A 144 8.10 -13.78 -22.76
C ASN A 144 8.89 -12.58 -23.31
N GLU A 145 9.29 -12.66 -24.58
CA GLU A 145 10.06 -11.60 -25.26
C GLU A 145 9.26 -10.29 -25.45
N ASN A 146 7.93 -10.33 -25.27
CA ASN A 146 7.05 -9.15 -25.42
C ASN A 146 6.72 -8.47 -24.09
N PHE A 147 7.38 -8.84 -23.01
CA PHE A 147 7.11 -8.27 -21.70
C PHE A 147 7.76 -6.89 -21.53
N ALA A 148 6.95 -5.90 -21.23
CA ALA A 148 7.42 -4.62 -20.73
C ALA A 148 7.63 -4.69 -19.21
N PRO A 149 8.83 -4.36 -18.71
CA PRO A 149 9.05 -4.36 -17.27
C PRO A 149 8.13 -3.36 -16.58
N GLU A 150 7.61 -3.75 -15.41
CA GLU A 150 6.79 -2.87 -14.58
C GLU A 150 7.61 -1.69 -14.07
N HIS A 151 6.94 -0.59 -13.78
CA HIS A 151 7.58 0.64 -13.30
C HIS A 151 7.01 1.09 -11.97
N MET A 152 7.88 1.64 -11.14
CA MET A 152 7.44 2.51 -10.08
C MET A 152 6.87 3.79 -10.71
N VAL A 153 5.76 4.24 -10.17
CA VAL A 153 5.06 5.43 -10.64
C VAL A 153 4.99 6.50 -9.56
N GLU A 154 4.92 7.73 -10.00
CA GLU A 154 4.72 8.90 -9.14
C GLU A 154 3.64 9.80 -9.72
N SER A 155 2.82 10.38 -8.84
CA SER A 155 1.80 11.34 -9.21
C SER A 155 1.62 12.37 -8.09
N SER A 156 1.61 13.66 -8.43
CA SER A 156 1.38 14.78 -7.51
C SER A 156 0.02 15.44 -7.72
N GLY A 157 -0.87 14.76 -8.43
CA GLY A 157 -2.22 15.26 -8.71
C GLY A 157 -2.88 14.48 -9.84
N LYS A 158 -4.15 14.80 -10.08
CA LYS A 158 -4.91 14.18 -11.15
C LYS A 158 -4.28 14.47 -12.53
N GLY A 159 -4.03 13.40 -13.29
CA GLY A 159 -3.46 13.48 -14.63
C GLY A 159 -1.94 13.69 -14.68
N ASP A 160 -1.24 13.73 -13.53
CA ASP A 160 0.21 13.94 -13.43
C ASP A 160 0.98 12.64 -13.13
N MET A 161 0.45 11.51 -13.53
CA MET A 161 1.12 10.23 -13.31
C MET A 161 2.26 10.01 -14.30
N ARG A 162 3.43 9.60 -13.78
CA ARG A 162 4.62 9.30 -14.58
C ARG A 162 5.34 8.05 -14.11
N ASN A 163 5.94 7.33 -15.03
CA ASN A 163 6.90 6.29 -14.72
C ASN A 163 8.20 6.91 -14.22
N VAL A 164 8.71 6.44 -13.08
CA VAL A 164 9.90 7.01 -12.44
C VAL A 164 11.12 6.13 -12.66
N LYS A 165 10.97 4.84 -12.48
CA LYS A 165 12.04 3.85 -12.66
C LYS A 165 11.47 2.45 -12.89
N VAL A 166 12.25 1.61 -13.54
CA VAL A 166 11.93 0.20 -13.70
C VAL A 166 11.91 -0.49 -12.32
N LEU A 167 10.91 -1.33 -12.09
CA LEU A 167 10.83 -2.16 -10.90
C LEU A 167 11.69 -3.42 -11.11
N ASP A 168 13.00 -3.26 -10.98
CA ASP A 168 13.96 -4.37 -10.98
C ASP A 168 14.11 -4.99 -9.57
N ARG A 169 14.95 -6.02 -9.44
CA ARG A 169 15.17 -6.70 -8.16
C ARG A 169 15.77 -5.80 -7.10
N GLU A 170 16.63 -4.87 -7.48
CA GLU A 170 17.27 -3.95 -6.55
C GLU A 170 16.27 -2.92 -6.03
N VAL A 171 15.47 -2.37 -6.92
CA VAL A 171 14.36 -1.48 -6.55
C VAL A 171 13.39 -2.23 -5.64
N ARG A 172 12.96 -3.43 -6.01
CA ARG A 172 12.02 -4.23 -5.20
C ARG A 172 12.54 -4.52 -3.80
N ARG A 173 13.86 -4.78 -3.66
CA ARG A 173 14.52 -5.05 -2.36
C ARG A 173 14.52 -3.84 -1.43
N ASN A 174 14.66 -2.64 -1.98
CA ASN A 174 14.91 -1.42 -1.22
C ASN A 174 13.71 -0.44 -1.17
N VAL A 175 12.66 -0.70 -1.93
CA VAL A 175 11.56 0.25 -2.13
C VAL A 175 10.84 0.66 -0.84
N ASP A 176 10.77 -0.22 0.15
CA ASP A 176 10.15 0.11 1.44
C ASP A 176 10.90 1.19 2.22
N LEU A 177 12.24 1.24 2.08
CA LEU A 177 13.04 2.33 2.65
C LEU A 177 12.75 3.65 1.94
N GLU A 178 12.62 3.61 0.63
CA GLU A 178 12.28 4.78 -0.15
C GLU A 178 10.89 5.30 0.18
N PHE A 179 9.91 4.40 0.38
CA PHE A 179 8.58 4.79 0.86
C PHE A 179 8.67 5.47 2.23
N LEU A 180 9.46 4.91 3.14
CA LEU A 180 9.62 5.46 4.47
C LEU A 180 10.24 6.86 4.44
N GLU A 181 11.28 7.06 3.63
CA GLU A 181 11.93 8.37 3.47
C GLU A 181 10.97 9.42 2.88
N LYS A 182 10.25 9.07 1.81
CA LYS A 182 9.28 9.96 1.18
C LYS A 182 8.10 10.28 2.12
N ALA A 183 7.60 9.29 2.85
CA ALA A 183 6.53 9.49 3.83
C ALA A 183 6.98 10.38 4.98
N GLY A 184 8.22 10.21 5.46
CA GLY A 184 8.81 11.06 6.50
C GLY A 184 8.84 12.54 6.06
N ARG A 185 9.35 12.81 4.86
CA ARG A 185 9.35 14.18 4.30
C ARG A 185 7.94 14.75 4.17
N TRP A 186 6.98 13.96 3.71
CA TRP A 186 5.58 14.38 3.61
C TRP A 186 4.98 14.77 4.96
N MET A 187 5.28 14.00 6.01
CA MET A 187 4.83 14.30 7.37
C MET A 187 5.44 15.60 7.90
N GLU A 188 6.73 15.83 7.65
CA GLU A 188 7.42 17.08 8.01
C GLU A 188 6.80 18.29 7.30
N ASP A 189 6.53 18.20 6.01
CA ASP A 189 5.87 19.24 5.22
C ASP A 189 4.46 19.54 5.72
N ALA A 190 3.69 18.49 6.04
CA ALA A 190 2.34 18.64 6.58
C ALA A 190 2.37 19.33 7.96
N LYS A 191 3.31 18.95 8.80
CA LYS A 191 3.54 19.59 10.11
C LYS A 191 3.91 21.06 9.94
N ALA A 192 4.79 21.39 9.01
CA ALA A 192 5.21 22.77 8.75
C ALA A 192 4.04 23.66 8.26
N SER A 193 3.07 23.09 7.55
CA SER A 193 1.87 23.79 7.06
C SER A 193 0.67 23.77 8.01
N ASP A 194 0.81 23.22 9.22
CA ASP A 194 -0.27 23.03 10.21
C ASP A 194 -1.50 22.30 9.64
N GLN A 195 -1.30 21.39 8.69
CA GLN A 195 -2.35 20.59 8.08
C GLN A 195 -2.36 19.17 8.66
N PRO A 196 -3.53 18.62 9.02
CA PRO A 196 -3.62 17.20 9.35
C PRO A 196 -3.34 16.36 8.10
N PHE A 197 -2.69 15.22 8.27
CA PHE A 197 -2.41 14.32 7.16
C PHE A 197 -3.07 12.96 7.33
N PHE A 198 -3.33 12.33 6.18
CA PHE A 198 -3.65 10.92 6.06
C PHE A 198 -2.62 10.26 5.14
N ILE A 199 -1.93 9.24 5.63
CA ILE A 199 -1.01 8.44 4.84
C ILE A 199 -1.53 7.01 4.78
N TYR A 200 -1.73 6.50 3.57
CA TYR A 200 -1.96 5.09 3.28
C TYR A 200 -0.62 4.47 2.86
N PHE A 201 0.03 3.80 3.79
CA PHE A 201 1.36 3.22 3.62
C PHE A 201 1.25 1.71 3.40
N ASN A 202 1.55 1.29 2.18
CA ASN A 202 1.46 -0.10 1.74
C ASN A 202 2.86 -0.69 1.62
N HIS A 203 3.28 -1.39 2.66
CA HIS A 203 4.57 -2.05 2.69
C HIS A 203 4.66 -3.14 1.61
N SER A 204 5.82 -3.28 0.96
CA SER A 204 5.99 -4.23 -0.13
C SER A 204 6.29 -5.65 0.35
N ASN A 205 7.05 -5.76 1.43
CA ASN A 205 7.32 -7.05 2.06
C ASN A 205 6.15 -7.40 3.01
N VAL A 206 5.74 -8.62 3.10
CA VAL A 206 6.34 -9.87 2.61
C VAL A 206 5.64 -10.42 1.37
N HIS A 207 4.98 -9.59 0.57
CA HIS A 207 4.33 -10.06 -0.65
C HIS A 207 5.35 -10.74 -1.58
N PHE A 208 4.95 -11.85 -2.19
CA PHE A 208 5.78 -12.52 -3.20
C PHE A 208 6.01 -11.59 -4.42
N PRO A 209 7.20 -11.61 -5.06
CA PRO A 209 8.41 -12.32 -4.66
C PRO A 209 9.09 -11.66 -3.44
N VAL A 210 9.45 -12.48 -2.46
CA VAL A 210 10.11 -11.99 -1.24
C VAL A 210 11.60 -11.79 -1.52
N LEU A 211 12.04 -10.55 -1.40
CA LEU A 211 13.44 -10.16 -1.59
C LEU A 211 13.94 -9.39 -0.37
N PRO A 212 14.30 -10.09 0.71
CA PRO A 212 14.82 -9.41 1.88
C PRO A 212 16.14 -8.70 1.56
N ARG A 213 16.41 -7.60 2.25
CA ARG A 213 17.69 -6.91 2.18
C ARG A 213 18.78 -7.79 2.83
N ALA A 214 20.04 -7.54 2.47
CA ALA A 214 21.16 -8.41 2.88
C ALA A 214 21.25 -8.60 4.40
N GLU A 215 20.93 -7.57 5.19
CA GLU A 215 20.95 -7.63 6.64
C GLU A 215 19.87 -8.52 7.28
N TYR A 216 18.94 -9.05 6.47
CA TYR A 216 17.87 -9.96 6.88
C TYR A 216 17.93 -11.32 6.16
N GLN A 217 19.08 -11.69 5.64
CA GLN A 217 19.27 -12.93 4.86
C GLN A 217 20.10 -13.99 5.63
N ASP A 218 20.01 -14.04 6.94
CA ASP A 218 20.67 -15.07 7.77
C ASP A 218 20.10 -16.47 7.60
#